data_aff29137a99f55b32dd27d5a71d18486
#
_entry.id   aff29137a99f55b32dd27d5a71d18486
#
_cell.length_a   1.000
_cell.length_b   1.000
_cell.length_c   1.000
_cell.angle_alpha   90.00
_cell.angle_beta   90.00
_cell.angle_gamma   90.00
#
_symmetry.space_group_name_H-M   'P 1'
#
loop_
_entity.id
_entity.type
_entity.pdbx_description
1 polymer ?
#
loop_
_entity_poly.entity_id
_entity_poly.type
_entity_poly.pdbx_seq_one_letter_code
_entity_poly.pdbx_strand_id
1 'polypeptide(L)'
;MFPVLALAALLVAQGECFAQTLRQNADKSGMLIGAAVEPSLLSEAAYAATLAREFNMIEAENVMKWGAIRPNRKTFNFGPGDRVVAFGRQHKMKVRGHTLLWSEYNPRWLVKGNFTPAELNAMLREHITRVIAHYRGRVFAWDVVNESFLADGSVEPSIWYDSPGIGLKGKGTAYIEQAFRWAREADPDALLFYNDYDTEAINPKSDAVYEMVKNFKRRGVPIDGVGIQAHIFNLDLKELSSISANISRLVDLGVQVHITEMDVALPVDASGAVLDRSDLSKQAEVYGLVATACFQQPGCTAFMTWGFTDKHTWIPNYTKGKKGAPLLFDKNYAPKPAYAVVLDSLLLRTP
;
A
#
# COMPACT_ATOMS: atom_id res chain seq x y z
N MET A 1 48.33 57.05 20.54
CA MET A 1 48.44 56.18 19.36
C MET A 1 48.09 54.77 19.83
N PHE A 2 46.82 54.35 19.74
CA PHE A 2 46.37 53.06 20.18
C PHE A 2 46.08 52.19 18.92
N PRO A 3 46.50 50.95 18.89
CA PRO A 3 46.20 50.09 17.74
C PRO A 3 44.79 49.50 17.88
N VAL A 4 44.03 49.63 16.78
CA VAL A 4 42.72 49.01 16.61
C VAL A 4 42.95 47.53 16.24
N LEU A 5 42.53 46.64 17.15
CA LEU A 5 42.45 45.19 16.85
C LEU A 5 41.19 44.94 16.01
N ALA A 6 41.39 44.53 14.77
CA ALA A 6 40.33 44.02 13.90
C ALA A 6 40.00 42.57 14.28
N LEU A 7 38.79 42.35 14.82
CA LEU A 7 38.24 41.05 15.07
C LEU A 7 37.69 40.48 13.76
N ALA A 8 38.41 39.55 13.14
CA ALA A 8 37.90 38.79 11.99
C ALA A 8 36.89 37.74 12.49
N ALA A 9 35.62 37.94 12.20
CA ALA A 9 34.58 36.96 12.43
C ALA A 9 34.73 35.82 11.39
N LEU A 10 35.18 34.67 11.83
CA LEU A 10 35.08 33.42 11.05
C LEU A 10 33.61 33.03 10.98
N LEU A 11 32.98 33.25 9.86
CA LEU A 11 31.73 32.61 9.46
C LEU A 11 32.04 31.13 9.17
N VAL A 12 31.80 30.27 10.17
CA VAL A 12 31.73 28.83 9.96
C VAL A 12 30.43 28.60 9.16
N ALA A 13 30.57 28.39 7.87
CA ALA A 13 29.49 27.83 7.04
C ALA A 13 29.21 26.42 7.60
N GLN A 14 28.19 26.29 8.41
CA GLN A 14 27.60 25.00 8.71
C GLN A 14 27.02 24.47 7.39
N GLY A 15 27.81 23.65 6.68
CA GLY A 15 27.32 22.84 5.60
C GLY A 15 26.23 21.95 6.20
N GLU A 16 24.97 22.24 5.91
CA GLU A 16 23.88 21.28 6.13
C GLU A 16 24.26 20.01 5.37
N CYS A 17 24.71 19.01 6.08
CA CYS A 17 24.80 17.65 5.58
C CYS A 17 23.34 17.23 5.33
N PHE A 18 22.82 17.47 4.12
CA PHE A 18 21.50 17.04 3.72
C PHE A 18 21.47 15.52 3.86
N ALA A 19 20.81 15.05 4.92
CA ALA A 19 20.54 13.63 5.08
C ALA A 19 19.82 13.14 3.82
N GLN A 20 20.32 12.04 3.23
CA GLN A 20 19.73 11.49 2.01
C GLN A 20 18.29 11.09 2.33
N THR A 21 17.34 11.42 1.44
CA THR A 21 15.93 11.09 1.62
C THR A 21 15.67 9.60 1.37
N LEU A 22 14.52 9.10 1.82
CA LEU A 22 14.06 7.75 1.50
C LEU A 22 14.10 7.50 -0.01
N ARG A 23 13.57 8.43 -0.80
CA ARG A 23 13.57 8.36 -2.27
C ARG A 23 14.97 8.21 -2.86
N GLN A 24 15.90 9.05 -2.42
CA GLN A 24 17.27 9.03 -2.97
C GLN A 24 17.97 7.70 -2.73
N ASN A 25 17.74 7.07 -1.57
CA ASN A 25 18.31 5.77 -1.26
C ASN A 25 17.56 4.62 -1.97
N ALA A 26 16.25 4.72 -2.08
CA ALA A 26 15.44 3.77 -2.84
C ALA A 26 15.82 3.76 -4.32
N ASP A 27 15.99 4.94 -4.94
CA ASP A 27 16.41 5.05 -6.34
C ASP A 27 17.80 4.42 -6.58
N LYS A 28 18.73 4.52 -5.62
CA LYS A 28 20.06 3.90 -5.71
C LYS A 28 20.03 2.38 -5.58
N SER A 29 19.17 1.85 -4.72
CA SER A 29 19.04 0.41 -4.47
C SER A 29 18.04 -0.30 -5.38
N GLY A 30 17.40 0.43 -6.30
CA GLY A 30 16.34 -0.11 -7.16
C GLY A 30 15.04 -0.48 -6.42
N MET A 31 14.88 0.01 -5.18
CA MET A 31 13.70 -0.24 -4.36
C MET A 31 12.60 0.78 -4.67
N LEU A 32 11.34 0.34 -4.62
CA LEU A 32 10.21 1.27 -4.64
C LEU A 32 9.81 1.58 -3.20
N ILE A 33 9.80 2.89 -2.86
CA ILE A 33 9.27 3.37 -1.60
C ILE A 33 8.10 4.31 -1.87
N GLY A 34 6.95 4.09 -1.22
CA GLY A 34 5.73 4.75 -1.61
C GLY A 34 4.78 5.10 -0.47
N ALA A 35 3.72 5.81 -0.85
CA ALA A 35 2.62 6.13 0.04
C ALA A 35 1.28 6.13 -0.71
N ALA A 36 0.21 5.71 -0.02
CA ALA A 36 -1.15 5.96 -0.47
C ALA A 36 -1.47 7.46 -0.36
N VAL A 37 -2.22 7.99 -1.32
CA VAL A 37 -2.49 9.43 -1.42
C VAL A 37 -3.95 9.74 -1.71
N GLU A 38 -4.46 10.79 -1.07
CA GLU A 38 -5.75 11.40 -1.38
C GLU A 38 -5.51 12.60 -2.34
N PRO A 39 -6.06 12.57 -3.57
CA PRO A 39 -5.74 13.58 -4.57
C PRO A 39 -6.19 15.00 -4.22
N SER A 40 -7.11 15.18 -3.28
CA SER A 40 -7.50 16.51 -2.78
C SER A 40 -6.38 17.18 -1.99
N LEU A 41 -5.51 16.38 -1.33
CA LEU A 41 -4.38 16.85 -0.54
C LEU A 41 -3.17 17.28 -1.39
N LEU A 42 -3.14 16.91 -2.67
CA LEU A 42 -2.05 17.32 -3.57
C LEU A 42 -1.99 18.84 -3.83
N SER A 43 -3.04 19.57 -3.47
CA SER A 43 -3.06 21.04 -3.48
C SER A 43 -2.44 21.67 -2.23
N GLU A 44 -2.21 20.91 -1.16
CA GLU A 44 -1.48 21.36 0.03
C GLU A 44 0.03 21.35 -0.28
N ALA A 45 0.67 22.53 -0.29
CA ALA A 45 2.06 22.66 -0.73
C ALA A 45 3.05 21.80 0.08
N ALA A 46 2.89 21.73 1.42
CA ALA A 46 3.75 20.93 2.28
C ALA A 46 3.55 19.42 2.03
N TYR A 47 2.31 18.97 1.82
CA TYR A 47 1.99 17.59 1.48
C TYR A 47 2.65 17.20 0.16
N ALA A 48 2.38 17.94 -0.90
CA ALA A 48 2.91 17.65 -2.23
C ALA A 48 4.44 17.68 -2.28
N ALA A 49 5.07 18.66 -1.61
CA ALA A 49 6.53 18.79 -1.56
C ALA A 49 7.18 17.63 -0.80
N THR A 50 6.64 17.23 0.35
CA THR A 50 7.17 16.10 1.12
C THR A 50 6.99 14.79 0.36
N LEU A 51 5.81 14.56 -0.22
CA LEU A 51 5.53 13.37 -1.04
C LEU A 51 6.53 13.24 -2.19
N ALA A 52 6.73 14.30 -2.97
CA ALA A 52 7.64 14.29 -4.12
C ALA A 52 9.12 14.12 -3.73
N ARG A 53 9.52 14.64 -2.55
CA ARG A 53 10.89 14.54 -2.04
C ARG A 53 11.23 13.17 -1.50
N GLU A 54 10.28 12.51 -0.82
CA GLU A 54 10.57 11.31 -0.02
C GLU A 54 10.20 10.00 -0.70
N PHE A 55 9.35 10.02 -1.73
CA PHE A 55 8.80 8.80 -2.34
C PHE A 55 9.03 8.75 -3.85
N ASN A 56 9.25 7.54 -4.40
CA ASN A 56 9.34 7.27 -5.83
C ASN A 56 8.16 6.45 -6.36
N MET A 57 7.19 6.14 -5.50
CA MET A 57 5.95 5.45 -5.84
C MET A 57 4.76 6.06 -5.08
N ILE A 58 3.58 6.05 -5.70
CA ILE A 58 2.31 6.44 -5.07
C ILE A 58 1.18 5.49 -5.46
N GLU A 59 0.16 5.46 -4.62
CA GLU A 59 -1.07 4.72 -4.83
C GLU A 59 -2.27 5.60 -4.50
N ALA A 60 -3.40 5.39 -5.17
CA ALA A 60 -4.62 6.11 -4.84
C ALA A 60 -5.30 5.47 -3.63
N GLU A 61 -5.46 6.21 -2.51
CA GLU A 61 -6.06 5.69 -1.27
C GLU A 61 -7.50 5.19 -1.48
N ASN A 62 -8.34 5.98 -2.17
CA ASN A 62 -9.77 5.64 -2.33
C ASN A 62 -10.30 5.83 -3.75
N VAL A 63 -9.74 6.76 -4.52
CA VAL A 63 -10.39 7.23 -5.75
C VAL A 63 -10.33 6.26 -6.92
N MET A 64 -9.57 5.16 -6.81
CA MET A 64 -9.55 4.07 -7.78
C MET A 64 -10.38 2.84 -7.35
N LYS A 65 -10.97 2.85 -6.17
CA LYS A 65 -11.91 1.80 -5.71
C LYS A 65 -13.21 1.85 -6.52
N TRP A 66 -13.89 0.71 -6.62
CA TRP A 66 -15.08 0.56 -7.47
C TRP A 66 -16.12 1.67 -7.27
N GLY A 67 -16.48 1.95 -6.00
CA GLY A 67 -17.54 2.95 -5.69
C GLY A 67 -17.19 4.36 -6.17
N ALA A 68 -15.91 4.73 -6.16
CA ALA A 68 -15.43 6.03 -6.63
C ALA A 68 -15.38 6.10 -8.18
N ILE A 69 -14.85 5.05 -8.81
CA ILE A 69 -14.77 4.99 -10.27
C ILE A 69 -16.15 4.83 -10.92
N ARG A 70 -17.02 3.96 -10.35
CA ARG A 70 -18.31 3.64 -10.95
C ARG A 70 -19.47 3.94 -10.00
N PRO A 71 -19.72 5.23 -9.67
CA PRO A 71 -20.73 5.64 -8.69
C PRO A 71 -22.16 5.26 -9.10
N ASN A 72 -22.41 5.03 -10.39
CA ASN A 72 -23.65 4.48 -10.93
C ASN A 72 -23.36 3.51 -12.08
N ARG A 73 -24.38 2.75 -12.52
CA ARG A 73 -24.21 1.67 -13.50
C ARG A 73 -23.62 2.13 -14.84
N LYS A 74 -23.85 3.38 -15.24
CA LYS A 74 -23.49 3.88 -16.59
C LYS A 74 -22.24 4.74 -16.63
N THR A 75 -21.85 5.33 -15.50
CA THR A 75 -20.77 6.34 -15.44
C THR A 75 -19.50 5.74 -14.89
N PHE A 76 -18.39 6.01 -15.56
CA PHE A 76 -17.03 5.81 -15.06
C PHE A 76 -16.40 7.19 -14.81
N ASN A 77 -16.00 7.46 -13.58
CA ASN A 77 -15.37 8.70 -13.15
C ASN A 77 -13.88 8.47 -12.88
N PHE A 78 -13.05 8.74 -13.85
CA PHE A 78 -11.60 8.59 -13.75
C PHE A 78 -10.89 9.86 -13.28
N GLY A 79 -11.55 11.01 -13.28
CA GLY A 79 -10.93 12.30 -13.02
C GLY A 79 -10.10 12.39 -11.73
N PRO A 80 -10.60 11.92 -10.57
CA PRO A 80 -9.80 11.90 -9.34
C PRO A 80 -8.56 11.02 -9.43
N GLY A 81 -8.65 9.82 -10.00
CA GLY A 81 -7.51 8.91 -10.23
C GLY A 81 -6.52 9.49 -11.24
N ASP A 82 -7.01 10.16 -12.30
CA ASP A 82 -6.16 10.83 -13.28
C ASP A 82 -5.28 11.92 -12.64
N ARG A 83 -5.75 12.59 -11.57
CA ARG A 83 -4.92 13.56 -10.82
C ARG A 83 -3.75 12.89 -10.11
N VAL A 84 -3.97 11.70 -9.51
CA VAL A 84 -2.90 10.91 -8.89
C VAL A 84 -1.87 10.49 -9.95
N VAL A 85 -2.34 9.97 -11.08
CA VAL A 85 -1.46 9.55 -12.20
C VAL A 85 -0.69 10.73 -12.78
N ALA A 86 -1.33 11.91 -12.90
CA ALA A 86 -0.68 13.12 -13.40
C ALA A 86 0.44 13.58 -12.43
N PHE A 87 0.19 13.57 -11.12
CA PHE A 87 1.19 13.89 -10.10
C PHE A 87 2.37 12.88 -10.16
N GLY A 88 2.08 11.59 -10.20
CA GLY A 88 3.11 10.55 -10.34
C GLY A 88 4.00 10.78 -11.57
N ARG A 89 3.40 11.06 -12.73
CA ARG A 89 4.14 11.36 -13.97
C ARG A 89 4.98 12.64 -13.84
N GLN A 90 4.40 13.72 -13.29
CA GLN A 90 5.10 15.00 -13.10
C GLN A 90 6.36 14.83 -12.24
N HIS A 91 6.28 14.00 -11.20
CA HIS A 91 7.36 13.78 -10.25
C HIS A 91 8.17 12.49 -10.52
N LYS A 92 7.98 11.84 -11.69
CA LYS A 92 8.68 10.60 -12.10
C LYS A 92 8.53 9.48 -11.07
N MET A 93 7.34 9.34 -10.51
CA MET A 93 6.97 8.29 -9.56
C MET A 93 6.23 7.17 -10.28
N LYS A 94 6.43 5.93 -9.85
CA LYS A 94 5.57 4.81 -10.25
C LYS A 94 4.19 4.98 -9.63
N VAL A 95 3.15 4.54 -10.35
CA VAL A 95 1.77 4.59 -9.84
C VAL A 95 1.24 3.16 -9.73
N ARG A 96 0.81 2.76 -8.53
CA ARG A 96 0.09 1.52 -8.25
C ARG A 96 -1.41 1.81 -8.26
N GLY A 97 -2.22 0.91 -8.76
CA GLY A 97 -3.68 1.02 -8.79
C GLY A 97 -4.32 0.11 -7.74
N HIS A 98 -5.19 0.68 -6.92
CA HIS A 98 -5.90 0.00 -5.85
C HIS A 98 -7.39 0.37 -5.90
N THR A 99 -8.33 -0.54 -6.02
CA THR A 99 -8.25 -1.96 -6.35
C THR A 99 -9.37 -2.31 -7.33
N LEU A 100 -9.20 -3.37 -8.12
CA LEU A 100 -10.18 -3.71 -9.17
C LEU A 100 -11.35 -4.54 -8.64
N LEU A 101 -11.12 -5.46 -7.71
CA LEU A 101 -12.13 -6.29 -7.07
C LEU A 101 -11.91 -6.33 -5.55
N TRP A 102 -12.96 -5.99 -4.81
CA TRP A 102 -13.00 -6.06 -3.35
C TRP A 102 -14.42 -6.34 -2.86
N SER A 103 -14.58 -6.99 -1.72
CA SER A 103 -15.86 -7.21 -1.07
C SER A 103 -16.49 -5.92 -0.55
N GLU A 104 -15.66 -4.94 -0.19
CA GLU A 104 -16.06 -3.63 0.31
C GLU A 104 -16.00 -2.52 -0.76
N TYR A 105 -16.38 -1.31 -0.39
CA TYR A 105 -16.40 -0.12 -1.27
C TYR A 105 -17.15 -0.29 -2.59
N ASN A 106 -18.05 -1.28 -2.64
CA ASN A 106 -18.95 -1.45 -3.77
C ASN A 106 -20.05 -0.38 -3.71
N PRO A 107 -20.44 0.22 -4.86
CA PRO A 107 -21.46 1.26 -4.87
C PRO A 107 -22.85 0.69 -4.51
N ARG A 108 -23.68 1.52 -3.89
CA ARG A 108 -25.01 1.10 -3.42
C ARG A 108 -25.87 0.45 -4.49
N TRP A 109 -25.81 0.93 -5.75
CA TRP A 109 -26.58 0.36 -6.85
C TRP A 109 -26.19 -1.11 -7.13
N LEU A 110 -24.93 -1.47 -6.91
CA LEU A 110 -24.41 -2.82 -7.10
C LEU A 110 -24.82 -3.73 -5.92
N VAL A 111 -24.61 -3.28 -4.68
CA VAL A 111 -24.91 -4.06 -3.47
C VAL A 111 -26.42 -4.26 -3.27
N LYS A 112 -27.25 -3.25 -3.65
CA LYS A 112 -28.70 -3.31 -3.49
C LYS A 112 -29.44 -3.81 -4.75
N GLY A 113 -28.69 -4.05 -5.84
CA GLY A 113 -29.25 -4.58 -7.08
C GLY A 113 -29.57 -6.06 -6.95
N ASN A 114 -30.64 -6.50 -7.64
CA ASN A 114 -30.95 -7.92 -7.77
C ASN A 114 -30.37 -8.42 -9.10
N PHE A 115 -29.12 -8.87 -9.08
CA PHE A 115 -28.40 -9.33 -10.25
C PHE A 115 -28.24 -10.85 -10.27
N THR A 116 -28.38 -11.43 -11.43
CA THR A 116 -28.00 -12.82 -11.69
C THR A 116 -26.47 -12.98 -11.66
N PRO A 117 -25.95 -14.19 -11.39
CA PRO A 117 -24.52 -14.47 -11.48
C PRO A 117 -23.90 -14.09 -12.84
N ALA A 118 -24.63 -14.29 -13.92
CA ALA A 118 -24.17 -13.94 -15.28
C ALA A 118 -24.03 -12.42 -15.46
N GLU A 119 -24.97 -11.64 -14.92
CA GLU A 119 -24.89 -10.18 -14.95
C GLU A 119 -23.72 -9.66 -14.11
N LEU A 120 -23.51 -10.21 -12.91
CA LEU A 120 -22.36 -9.84 -12.07
C LEU A 120 -21.04 -10.19 -12.73
N ASN A 121 -20.95 -11.36 -13.36
CA ASN A 121 -19.77 -11.77 -14.13
C ASN A 121 -19.46 -10.76 -15.25
N ALA A 122 -20.47 -10.39 -16.04
CA ALA A 122 -20.31 -9.41 -17.11
C ALA A 122 -19.92 -8.02 -16.61
N MET A 123 -20.52 -7.57 -15.48
CA MET A 123 -20.22 -6.27 -14.87
C MET A 123 -18.81 -6.22 -14.28
N LEU A 124 -18.34 -7.30 -13.64
CA LEU A 124 -16.99 -7.41 -13.12
C LEU A 124 -15.96 -7.38 -14.26
N ARG A 125 -16.17 -8.18 -15.29
CA ARG A 125 -15.30 -8.17 -16.48
C ARG A 125 -15.24 -6.79 -17.13
N GLU A 126 -16.40 -6.14 -17.33
CA GLU A 126 -16.46 -4.78 -17.87
C GLU A 126 -15.67 -3.80 -17.02
N HIS A 127 -15.84 -3.84 -15.68
CA HIS A 127 -15.14 -2.95 -14.76
C HIS A 127 -13.63 -3.12 -14.86
N ILE A 128 -13.12 -4.34 -14.71
CA ILE A 128 -11.69 -4.64 -14.77
C ILE A 128 -11.12 -4.18 -16.12
N THR A 129 -11.76 -4.56 -17.23
CA THR A 129 -11.27 -4.23 -18.56
C THR A 129 -11.23 -2.73 -18.81
N ARG A 130 -12.30 -1.99 -18.43
CA ARG A 130 -12.36 -0.54 -18.67
C ARG A 130 -11.41 0.25 -17.80
N VAL A 131 -11.28 -0.14 -16.52
CA VAL A 131 -10.37 0.56 -15.59
C VAL A 131 -8.92 0.37 -16.03
N ILE A 132 -8.51 -0.87 -16.29
CA ILE A 132 -7.15 -1.15 -16.76
C ILE A 132 -6.88 -0.47 -18.11
N ALA A 133 -7.80 -0.56 -19.06
CA ALA A 133 -7.63 0.07 -20.38
C ALA A 133 -7.45 1.59 -20.28
N HIS A 134 -8.19 2.25 -19.34
CA HIS A 134 -8.03 3.68 -19.12
C HIS A 134 -6.62 4.03 -18.61
N TYR A 135 -6.06 3.22 -17.69
CA TYR A 135 -4.77 3.50 -17.08
C TYR A 135 -3.59 2.78 -17.73
N ARG A 136 -3.79 2.01 -18.79
CA ARG A 136 -2.76 1.23 -19.46
C ARG A 136 -1.52 2.06 -19.80
N GLY A 137 -0.33 1.52 -19.45
CA GLY A 137 0.96 2.19 -19.62
C GLY A 137 1.24 3.35 -18.66
N ARG A 138 0.29 3.67 -17.75
CA ARG A 138 0.42 4.74 -16.75
C ARG A 138 0.42 4.22 -15.30
N VAL A 139 -0.24 3.10 -15.05
CA VAL A 139 -0.22 2.34 -13.80
C VAL A 139 0.62 1.10 -14.03
N PHE A 140 1.66 0.89 -13.21
CA PHE A 140 2.63 -0.19 -13.44
C PHE A 140 2.24 -1.50 -12.74
N ALA A 141 1.40 -1.42 -11.70
CA ALA A 141 0.95 -2.57 -10.92
C ALA A 141 -0.49 -2.36 -10.44
N TRP A 142 -1.28 -3.42 -10.36
CA TRP A 142 -2.66 -3.40 -9.87
C TRP A 142 -2.88 -4.39 -8.73
N ASP A 143 -3.56 -3.96 -7.69
CA ASP A 143 -4.27 -4.87 -6.79
C ASP A 143 -5.52 -5.36 -7.54
N VAL A 144 -5.38 -6.53 -8.15
CA VAL A 144 -6.48 -7.12 -8.93
C VAL A 144 -7.60 -7.55 -8.02
N VAL A 145 -7.24 -8.16 -6.88
CA VAL A 145 -8.17 -8.62 -5.84
C VAL A 145 -7.63 -8.24 -4.48
N ASN A 146 -8.49 -7.67 -3.67
CA ASN A 146 -8.20 -7.24 -2.30
C ASN A 146 -9.05 -8.01 -1.30
N GLU A 147 -8.41 -8.52 -0.21
CA GLU A 147 -9.06 -9.03 1.00
C GLU A 147 -10.13 -10.10 0.73
N SER A 148 -9.71 -11.28 0.29
CA SER A 148 -10.64 -12.37 -0.04
C SER A 148 -10.62 -13.54 0.92
N PHE A 149 -9.82 -13.46 1.99
CA PHE A 149 -9.75 -14.52 3.00
C PHE A 149 -10.09 -13.99 4.40
N LEU A 150 -10.81 -14.79 5.15
CA LEU A 150 -11.05 -14.59 6.57
C LEU A 150 -9.83 -15.04 7.40
N ALA A 151 -9.81 -14.71 8.69
CA ALA A 151 -8.69 -15.04 9.59
C ALA A 151 -8.41 -16.54 9.71
N ASP A 152 -9.41 -17.39 9.48
CA ASP A 152 -9.28 -18.87 9.48
C ASP A 152 -8.82 -19.45 8.14
N GLY A 153 -8.57 -18.60 7.14
CA GLY A 153 -8.16 -18.98 5.79
C GLY A 153 -9.30 -19.38 4.86
N SER A 154 -10.56 -19.33 5.29
CA SER A 154 -11.70 -19.54 4.41
C SER A 154 -11.92 -18.31 3.50
N VAL A 155 -12.53 -18.54 2.32
CA VAL A 155 -12.87 -17.45 1.39
C VAL A 155 -13.98 -16.60 1.98
N GLU A 156 -13.79 -15.28 1.98
CA GLU A 156 -14.77 -14.32 2.49
C GLU A 156 -16.05 -14.31 1.67
N PRO A 157 -17.24 -14.45 2.30
CA PRO A 157 -18.52 -14.32 1.63
C PRO A 157 -18.71 -12.93 1.01
N SER A 158 -19.12 -12.88 -0.25
CA SER A 158 -19.29 -11.60 -0.95
C SER A 158 -20.23 -11.71 -2.15
N ILE A 159 -20.67 -10.56 -2.68
CA ILE A 159 -21.44 -10.52 -3.93
C ILE A 159 -20.66 -11.13 -5.11
N TRP A 160 -19.35 -11.21 -5.02
CA TRP A 160 -18.48 -11.72 -6.06
C TRP A 160 -18.25 -13.23 -5.96
N TYR A 161 -18.23 -13.75 -4.74
CA TYR A 161 -17.95 -15.16 -4.47
C TYR A 161 -19.21 -16.03 -4.45
N ASP A 162 -20.18 -15.74 -3.57
CA ASP A 162 -21.26 -16.68 -3.23
C ASP A 162 -22.65 -16.06 -3.04
N SER A 163 -22.76 -14.71 -2.96
CA SER A 163 -24.00 -14.03 -2.58
C SER A 163 -24.42 -12.91 -3.55
N PRO A 164 -24.80 -13.24 -4.80
CA PRO A 164 -24.95 -14.55 -5.43
C PRO A 164 -23.69 -15.11 -6.11
N GLY A 165 -22.58 -14.34 -6.18
CA GLY A 165 -21.36 -14.67 -6.88
C GLY A 165 -21.43 -14.47 -8.40
N ILE A 166 -20.32 -14.70 -9.09
CA ILE A 166 -20.20 -14.55 -10.54
C ILE A 166 -20.41 -15.89 -11.30
N GLY A 167 -21.13 -16.83 -10.70
CA GLY A 167 -21.36 -18.17 -11.26
C GLY A 167 -20.28 -19.20 -10.88
N LEU A 168 -19.40 -18.87 -9.95
CA LEU A 168 -18.31 -19.73 -9.49
C LEU A 168 -18.44 -20.11 -8.01
N LYS A 169 -19.65 -19.99 -7.46
CA LYS A 169 -19.95 -20.38 -6.07
C LYS A 169 -19.51 -21.80 -5.78
N GLY A 170 -18.85 -22.01 -4.64
CA GLY A 170 -18.36 -23.31 -4.21
C GLY A 170 -17.09 -23.81 -4.94
N LYS A 171 -16.50 -22.99 -5.80
CA LYS A 171 -15.25 -23.31 -6.52
C LYS A 171 -14.02 -22.60 -5.92
N GLY A 172 -14.07 -22.25 -4.63
CA GLY A 172 -12.97 -21.63 -3.91
C GLY A 172 -12.50 -20.34 -4.59
N THR A 173 -11.21 -20.26 -4.90
CA THR A 173 -10.55 -19.07 -5.47
C THR A 173 -10.75 -18.89 -6.98
N ALA A 174 -11.66 -19.63 -7.61
CA ALA A 174 -11.86 -19.56 -9.08
C ALA A 174 -12.31 -18.16 -9.56
N TYR A 175 -13.08 -17.42 -8.74
CA TYR A 175 -13.48 -16.04 -9.09
C TYR A 175 -12.29 -15.07 -9.06
N ILE A 176 -11.33 -15.29 -8.16
CA ILE A 176 -10.06 -14.55 -8.08
C ILE A 176 -9.25 -14.82 -9.34
N GLU A 177 -9.03 -16.10 -9.68
CA GLU A 177 -8.37 -16.49 -10.93
C GLU A 177 -8.97 -15.81 -12.15
N GLN A 178 -10.30 -15.78 -12.23
CA GLN A 178 -10.99 -15.17 -13.37
C GLN A 178 -10.69 -13.67 -13.46
N ALA A 179 -10.63 -12.96 -12.33
CA ALA A 179 -10.26 -11.54 -12.31
C ALA A 179 -8.82 -11.31 -12.80
N PHE A 180 -7.87 -12.13 -12.38
CA PHE A 180 -6.48 -12.06 -12.85
C PHE A 180 -6.35 -12.30 -14.36
N ARG A 181 -7.09 -13.26 -14.91
CA ARG A 181 -7.09 -13.52 -16.36
C ARG A 181 -7.62 -12.32 -17.14
N TRP A 182 -8.73 -11.72 -16.72
CA TRP A 182 -9.25 -10.51 -17.37
C TRP A 182 -8.32 -9.31 -17.22
N ALA A 183 -7.67 -9.17 -16.09
CA ALA A 183 -6.69 -8.10 -15.88
C ALA A 183 -5.51 -8.22 -16.84
N ARG A 184 -4.96 -9.43 -17.02
CA ARG A 184 -3.86 -9.70 -17.96
C ARG A 184 -4.28 -9.53 -19.42
N GLU A 185 -5.52 -9.93 -19.78
CA GLU A 185 -6.08 -9.67 -21.12
C GLU A 185 -6.15 -8.15 -21.40
N ALA A 186 -6.50 -7.34 -20.41
CA ALA A 186 -6.64 -5.89 -20.55
C ALA A 186 -5.30 -5.15 -20.61
N ASP A 187 -4.29 -5.59 -19.85
CA ASP A 187 -2.92 -5.06 -19.88
C ASP A 187 -1.89 -6.19 -19.72
N PRO A 188 -1.19 -6.55 -20.79
CA PRO A 188 -0.15 -7.57 -20.75
C PRO A 188 1.08 -7.18 -19.91
N ASP A 189 1.33 -5.88 -19.72
CA ASP A 189 2.58 -5.35 -19.17
C ASP A 189 2.49 -4.98 -17.68
N ALA A 190 1.28 -4.69 -17.17
CA ALA A 190 1.10 -4.35 -15.77
C ALA A 190 1.34 -5.56 -14.85
N LEU A 191 1.97 -5.32 -13.70
CA LEU A 191 2.12 -6.33 -12.66
C LEU A 191 0.78 -6.53 -11.94
N LEU A 192 0.41 -7.78 -11.67
CA LEU A 192 -0.88 -8.16 -11.10
C LEU A 192 -0.69 -8.76 -9.70
N PHE A 193 -1.25 -8.11 -8.67
CA PHE A 193 -1.12 -8.46 -7.27
C PHE A 193 -2.44 -8.93 -6.67
N TYR A 194 -2.32 -9.87 -5.74
CA TYR A 194 -3.31 -10.11 -4.70
C TYR A 194 -2.87 -9.35 -3.44
N ASN A 195 -3.76 -8.64 -2.74
CA ASN A 195 -3.43 -7.79 -1.59
C ASN A 195 -4.31 -8.14 -0.40
N ASP A 196 -3.75 -8.27 0.82
CA ASP A 196 -4.53 -8.61 2.01
C ASP A 196 -3.85 -8.13 3.32
N TYR A 197 -4.67 -7.95 4.37
CA TYR A 197 -4.24 -7.63 5.73
C TYR A 197 -4.09 -8.90 6.57
N ASP A 198 -3.46 -8.78 7.76
CA ASP A 198 -3.18 -9.90 8.67
C ASP A 198 -2.44 -11.07 7.99
N THR A 199 -1.64 -10.76 6.97
CA THR A 199 -0.85 -11.74 6.21
C THR A 199 0.66 -11.51 6.36
N GLU A 200 1.07 -10.74 7.37
CA GLU A 200 2.47 -10.44 7.63
C GLU A 200 3.22 -11.69 8.10
N ALA A 201 2.70 -12.31 9.14
CA ALA A 201 3.25 -13.53 9.72
C ALA A 201 2.61 -14.80 9.13
N ILE A 202 3.22 -15.96 9.42
CA ILE A 202 2.65 -17.27 9.07
C ILE A 202 1.48 -17.57 10.02
N ASN A 203 0.30 -17.65 9.45
CA ASN A 203 -0.96 -17.93 10.12
C ASN A 203 -1.96 -18.58 9.12
N PRO A 204 -3.16 -19.02 9.53
CA PRO A 204 -4.10 -19.68 8.61
C PRO A 204 -4.48 -18.83 7.40
N LYS A 205 -4.60 -17.50 7.55
CA LYS A 205 -4.93 -16.59 6.45
C LYS A 205 -3.76 -16.49 5.45
N SER A 206 -2.53 -16.24 5.92
CA SER A 206 -1.35 -16.21 5.06
C SER A 206 -1.04 -17.57 4.42
N ASP A 207 -1.38 -18.67 5.07
CA ASP A 207 -1.29 -20.02 4.50
C ASP A 207 -2.28 -20.20 3.35
N ALA A 208 -3.52 -19.72 3.48
CA ALA A 208 -4.50 -19.75 2.41
C ALA A 208 -4.05 -18.93 1.19
N VAL A 209 -3.49 -17.74 1.41
CA VAL A 209 -2.88 -16.91 0.34
C VAL A 209 -1.73 -17.66 -0.34
N TYR A 210 -0.81 -18.23 0.45
CA TYR A 210 0.32 -19.00 -0.07
C TYR A 210 -0.13 -20.18 -0.94
N GLU A 211 -1.08 -21.00 -0.47
CA GLU A 211 -1.58 -22.14 -1.23
C GLU A 211 -2.37 -21.72 -2.48
N MET A 212 -3.11 -20.60 -2.44
CA MET A 212 -3.73 -20.03 -3.63
C MET A 212 -2.68 -19.63 -4.66
N VAL A 213 -1.65 -18.88 -4.27
CA VAL A 213 -0.59 -18.44 -5.19
C VAL A 213 0.16 -19.61 -5.77
N LYS A 214 0.54 -20.60 -4.97
CA LYS A 214 1.18 -21.85 -5.40
C LYS A 214 0.31 -22.61 -6.43
N ASN A 215 -0.99 -22.71 -6.18
CA ASN A 215 -1.93 -23.32 -7.13
C ASN A 215 -2.00 -22.50 -8.43
N PHE A 216 -2.08 -21.18 -8.34
CA PHE A 216 -2.14 -20.27 -9.49
C PHE A 216 -0.89 -20.37 -10.36
N LYS A 217 0.30 -20.35 -9.76
CA LYS A 217 1.57 -20.52 -10.49
C LYS A 217 1.62 -21.84 -11.23
N ARG A 218 1.23 -22.95 -10.56
CA ARG A 218 1.19 -24.27 -11.18
C ARG A 218 0.24 -24.35 -12.38
N ARG A 219 -0.86 -23.59 -12.38
CA ARG A 219 -1.90 -23.58 -13.43
C ARG A 219 -1.73 -22.47 -14.46
N GLY A 220 -0.63 -21.69 -14.38
CA GLY A 220 -0.38 -20.59 -15.31
C GLY A 220 -1.39 -19.44 -15.18
N VAL A 221 -1.93 -19.19 -13.97
CA VAL A 221 -2.71 -17.99 -13.70
C VAL A 221 -1.74 -16.81 -13.60
N PRO A 222 -2.04 -15.67 -14.25
CA PRO A 222 -1.10 -14.56 -14.38
C PRO A 222 -1.04 -13.70 -13.10
N ILE A 223 -0.54 -14.26 -12.01
CA ILE A 223 -0.23 -13.55 -10.77
C ILE A 223 1.26 -13.23 -10.72
N ASP A 224 1.61 -11.95 -10.52
CA ASP A 224 2.99 -11.47 -10.46
C ASP A 224 3.44 -11.19 -9.04
N GLY A 225 2.52 -10.93 -8.11
CA GLY A 225 2.89 -10.57 -6.74
C GLY A 225 1.80 -10.74 -5.71
N VAL A 226 2.24 -10.60 -4.44
CA VAL A 226 1.40 -10.51 -3.25
C VAL A 226 1.71 -9.22 -2.53
N GLY A 227 0.67 -8.47 -2.20
CA GLY A 227 0.71 -7.33 -1.31
C GLY A 227 0.41 -7.77 0.12
N ILE A 228 1.23 -7.35 1.05
CA ILE A 228 1.05 -7.49 2.50
C ILE A 228 0.76 -6.09 3.02
N GLN A 229 -0.48 -5.85 3.50
CA GLN A 229 -0.91 -4.50 3.89
C GLN A 229 -0.11 -3.96 5.07
N ALA A 230 0.11 -4.77 6.10
CA ALA A 230 0.84 -4.39 7.32
C ALA A 230 0.18 -3.24 8.11
N HIS A 231 -1.14 -3.30 8.30
CA HIS A 231 -1.87 -2.46 9.25
C HIS A 231 -1.67 -2.98 10.68
N ILE A 232 -0.78 -2.37 11.44
CA ILE A 232 -0.35 -2.88 12.76
C ILE A 232 -1.03 -2.09 13.88
N PHE A 233 -1.88 -2.79 14.64
CA PHE A 233 -2.59 -2.23 15.79
C PHE A 233 -2.01 -2.67 17.14
N ASN A 234 -1.06 -3.61 17.14
CA ASN A 234 -0.38 -4.12 18.33
C ASN A 234 1.13 -3.97 18.15
N LEU A 235 1.82 -3.56 19.21
CA LEU A 235 3.27 -3.37 19.21
C LEU A 235 4.04 -4.62 19.67
N ASP A 236 3.39 -5.79 19.78
CA ASP A 236 4.06 -7.04 20.13
C ASP A 236 4.81 -7.62 18.92
N LEU A 237 6.13 -7.49 18.92
CA LEU A 237 7.00 -8.01 17.87
C LEU A 237 6.90 -9.54 17.66
N LYS A 238 6.39 -10.27 18.66
CA LYS A 238 6.21 -11.73 18.53
C LYS A 238 5.17 -12.08 17.47
N GLU A 239 4.15 -11.25 17.29
CA GLU A 239 3.13 -11.44 16.26
C GLU A 239 3.72 -11.34 14.84
N LEU A 240 4.84 -10.64 14.68
CA LEU A 240 5.56 -10.47 13.41
C LEU A 240 6.80 -11.37 13.29
N SER A 241 7.05 -12.26 14.23
CA SER A 241 8.31 -13.05 14.30
C SER A 241 8.58 -13.92 13.07
N SER A 242 7.56 -14.29 12.31
CA SER A 242 7.70 -15.12 11.10
C SER A 242 7.59 -14.33 9.79
N ILE A 243 7.59 -13.00 9.82
CA ILE A 243 7.39 -12.16 8.62
C ILE A 243 8.47 -12.44 7.54
N SER A 244 9.74 -12.55 7.92
CA SER A 244 10.82 -12.86 6.98
C SER A 244 10.62 -14.22 6.32
N ALA A 245 10.21 -15.23 7.08
CA ALA A 245 9.92 -16.57 6.55
C ALA A 245 8.71 -16.55 5.61
N ASN A 246 7.68 -15.75 5.94
CA ASN A 246 6.50 -15.63 5.09
C ASN A 246 6.81 -14.93 3.77
N ILE A 247 7.58 -13.84 3.80
CA ILE A 247 8.05 -13.17 2.57
C ILE A 247 8.89 -14.15 1.74
N SER A 248 9.84 -14.86 2.36
CA SER A 248 10.73 -15.80 1.66
C SER A 248 9.93 -16.89 0.94
N ARG A 249 8.97 -17.57 1.61
CA ARG A 249 8.18 -18.64 0.99
C ARG A 249 7.33 -18.15 -0.19
N LEU A 250 6.84 -16.89 -0.16
CA LEU A 250 6.12 -16.29 -1.29
C LEU A 250 7.07 -16.00 -2.46
N VAL A 251 8.24 -15.42 -2.19
CA VAL A 251 9.28 -15.18 -3.20
C VAL A 251 9.73 -16.48 -3.85
N ASP A 252 9.86 -17.57 -3.09
CA ASP A 252 10.24 -18.91 -3.60
C ASP A 252 9.21 -19.49 -4.59
N LEU A 253 7.96 -19.01 -4.57
CA LEU A 253 6.97 -19.33 -5.61
C LEU A 253 7.19 -18.57 -6.93
N GLY A 254 8.18 -17.67 -6.99
CA GLY A 254 8.46 -16.84 -8.16
C GLY A 254 7.46 -15.69 -8.33
N VAL A 255 6.98 -15.11 -7.23
CA VAL A 255 6.19 -13.88 -7.22
C VAL A 255 6.93 -12.77 -6.46
N GLN A 256 6.65 -11.52 -6.80
CA GLN A 256 7.12 -10.38 -6.01
C GLN A 256 6.29 -10.23 -4.73
N VAL A 257 6.89 -9.65 -3.70
CA VAL A 257 6.18 -9.22 -2.49
C VAL A 257 6.29 -7.70 -2.38
N HIS A 258 5.20 -7.03 -2.09
CA HIS A 258 5.17 -5.62 -1.73
C HIS A 258 4.59 -5.48 -0.31
N ILE A 259 5.22 -4.68 0.54
CA ILE A 259 4.53 -4.11 1.70
C ILE A 259 3.74 -2.92 1.18
N THR A 260 2.40 -2.93 1.32
CA THR A 260 1.54 -2.06 0.50
C THR A 260 0.90 -0.90 1.28
N GLU A 261 0.63 -1.08 2.58
CA GLU A 261 -0.25 -0.17 3.31
C GLU A 261 0.23 0.09 4.74
N MET A 262 1.53 -0.08 5.00
CA MET A 262 2.03 -0.09 6.38
C MET A 262 1.63 1.15 7.17
N ASP A 263 1.03 0.90 8.31
CA ASP A 263 0.84 1.85 9.39
C ASP A 263 0.92 1.14 10.75
N VAL A 264 1.39 1.87 11.79
CA VAL A 264 1.56 1.32 13.15
C VAL A 264 0.88 2.24 14.15
N ALA A 265 -0.35 1.90 14.51
CA ALA A 265 -1.26 2.75 15.25
C ALA A 265 -0.93 2.79 16.76
N LEU A 266 -0.69 3.99 17.30
CA LEU A 266 -0.38 4.22 18.72
C LEU A 266 -1.61 4.67 19.51
N PRO A 267 -1.72 4.35 20.82
CA PRO A 267 -2.70 4.96 21.70
C PRO A 267 -2.49 6.48 21.78
N VAL A 268 -3.59 7.24 21.63
CA VAL A 268 -3.56 8.72 21.67
C VAL A 268 -4.64 9.26 22.61
N ASP A 269 -4.42 10.48 23.09
CA ASP A 269 -5.44 11.25 23.82
C ASP A 269 -6.46 11.93 22.85
N ALA A 270 -7.39 12.66 23.41
CA ALA A 270 -8.43 13.37 22.64
C ALA A 270 -7.87 14.45 21.69
N SER A 271 -6.65 14.93 21.90
CA SER A 271 -5.96 15.85 20.98
C SER A 271 -5.22 15.13 19.85
N GLY A 272 -5.14 13.80 19.93
CA GLY A 272 -4.36 12.94 19.06
C GLY A 272 -2.85 12.95 19.37
N ALA A 273 -2.47 13.34 20.60
CA ALA A 273 -1.11 13.20 21.08
C ALA A 273 -0.89 11.78 21.65
N VAL A 274 0.29 11.22 21.39
CA VAL A 274 0.66 9.87 21.86
C VAL A 274 0.70 9.86 23.39
N LEU A 275 0.00 8.89 24.01
CA LEU A 275 -0.15 8.79 25.46
C LEU A 275 1.18 8.47 26.16
N ASP A 276 1.97 7.57 25.60
CA ASP A 276 3.31 7.23 26.10
C ASP A 276 4.35 7.47 25.00
N ARG A 277 5.26 8.42 25.24
CA ARG A 277 6.31 8.74 24.26
C ARG A 277 7.27 7.57 24.01
N SER A 278 7.38 6.60 24.91
CA SER A 278 8.17 5.39 24.70
C SER A 278 7.59 4.52 23.59
N ASP A 279 6.28 4.64 23.29
CA ASP A 279 5.64 3.93 22.20
C ASP A 279 6.13 4.37 20.80
N LEU A 280 6.68 5.60 20.66
CA LEU A 280 7.34 6.02 19.43
C LEU A 280 8.58 5.18 19.11
N SER A 281 9.33 4.76 20.13
CA SER A 281 10.48 3.86 19.94
C SER A 281 10.02 2.45 19.57
N LYS A 282 8.99 1.94 20.22
CA LYS A 282 8.39 0.63 19.87
C LYS A 282 7.79 0.65 18.44
N GLN A 283 7.14 1.75 18.06
CA GLN A 283 6.67 1.96 16.70
C GLN A 283 7.82 1.86 15.70
N ALA A 284 8.94 2.52 16.00
CA ALA A 284 10.13 2.47 15.16
C ALA A 284 10.71 1.04 15.07
N GLU A 285 10.72 0.27 16.16
CA GLU A 285 11.13 -1.14 16.14
C GLU A 285 10.24 -2.00 15.23
N VAL A 286 8.90 -1.80 15.28
CA VAL A 286 7.96 -2.51 14.39
C VAL A 286 8.22 -2.15 12.93
N TYR A 287 8.36 -0.84 12.62
CA TYR A 287 8.71 -0.41 11.26
C TYR A 287 10.05 -1.00 10.79
N GLY A 288 11.05 -1.00 11.67
CA GLY A 288 12.38 -1.57 11.38
C GLY A 288 12.34 -3.07 11.10
N LEU A 289 11.55 -3.82 11.87
CA LEU A 289 11.38 -5.26 11.66
C LEU A 289 10.79 -5.56 10.28
N VAL A 290 9.68 -4.90 9.94
CA VAL A 290 9.00 -5.12 8.64
C VAL A 290 9.87 -4.63 7.48
N ALA A 291 10.46 -3.43 7.60
CA ALA A 291 11.35 -2.88 6.58
C ALA A 291 12.57 -3.79 6.34
N THR A 292 13.23 -4.25 7.40
CA THR A 292 14.39 -5.16 7.30
C THR A 292 13.98 -6.49 6.65
N ALA A 293 12.86 -7.07 7.06
CA ALA A 293 12.35 -8.32 6.48
C ALA A 293 12.10 -8.19 4.97
N CYS A 294 11.56 -7.05 4.51
CA CYS A 294 11.35 -6.77 3.10
C CYS A 294 12.68 -6.47 2.38
N PHE A 295 13.49 -5.55 2.89
CA PHE A 295 14.67 -5.06 2.18
C PHE A 295 15.78 -6.10 2.05
N GLN A 296 15.84 -7.09 2.92
CA GLN A 296 16.79 -8.21 2.83
C GLN A 296 16.36 -9.29 1.83
N GLN A 297 15.12 -9.28 1.35
CA GLN A 297 14.63 -10.23 0.35
C GLN A 297 14.62 -9.60 -1.05
N PRO A 298 15.42 -10.12 -2.00
CA PRO A 298 15.46 -9.54 -3.36
C PRO A 298 14.10 -9.48 -4.05
N GLY A 299 13.22 -10.45 -3.76
CA GLY A 299 11.87 -10.50 -4.31
C GLY A 299 10.86 -9.58 -3.60
N CYS A 300 11.21 -8.92 -2.48
CA CYS A 300 10.42 -7.83 -1.92
C CYS A 300 10.89 -6.52 -2.56
N THR A 301 10.05 -5.96 -3.45
CA THR A 301 10.47 -4.91 -4.38
C THR A 301 9.82 -3.55 -4.10
N ALA A 302 8.86 -3.49 -3.17
CA ALA A 302 8.23 -2.24 -2.76
C ALA A 302 7.90 -2.23 -1.26
N PHE A 303 8.01 -1.04 -0.66
CA PHE A 303 7.58 -0.76 0.70
C PHE A 303 6.77 0.54 0.71
N MET A 304 5.50 0.46 1.11
CA MET A 304 4.58 1.59 1.12
C MET A 304 3.89 1.75 2.46
N THR A 305 3.49 2.97 2.76
CA THR A 305 2.66 3.32 3.90
C THR A 305 1.26 3.76 3.46
N TRP A 306 0.23 3.53 4.26
CA TRP A 306 -1.13 4.00 3.97
C TRP A 306 -1.32 5.46 4.42
N GLY A 307 -0.89 6.38 3.55
CA GLY A 307 -0.56 7.75 3.88
C GLY A 307 0.91 7.89 4.29
N PHE A 308 1.39 9.09 4.65
CA PHE A 308 2.77 9.29 5.10
C PHE A 308 2.90 10.26 6.28
N THR A 309 1.86 11.03 6.59
CA THR A 309 1.84 11.99 7.69
C THR A 309 0.66 11.77 8.63
N ASP A 310 0.91 11.86 9.92
CA ASP A 310 -0.10 11.75 10.97
C ASP A 310 -1.20 12.83 10.89
N LYS A 311 -1.00 13.87 10.07
CA LYS A 311 -2.00 14.90 9.80
C LYS A 311 -3.20 14.36 9.03
N HIS A 312 -2.96 13.43 8.13
CA HIS A 312 -3.95 12.87 7.21
C HIS A 312 -3.86 11.34 7.28
N THR A 313 -4.54 10.74 8.26
CA THR A 313 -4.58 9.29 8.46
C THR A 313 -6.01 8.84 8.77
N TRP A 314 -6.38 7.65 8.32
CA TRP A 314 -7.68 7.03 8.54
C TRP A 314 -7.87 6.47 9.96
N ILE A 315 -6.78 6.17 10.66
CA ILE A 315 -6.75 5.46 11.94
C ILE A 315 -7.66 6.07 13.03
N PRO A 316 -7.67 7.41 13.26
CA PRO A 316 -8.55 7.98 14.29
C PRO A 316 -10.03 7.73 14.00
N ASN A 317 -10.45 7.80 12.74
CA ASN A 317 -11.84 7.53 12.37
C ASN A 317 -12.20 6.05 12.60
N TYR A 318 -11.36 5.14 12.18
CA TYR A 318 -11.54 3.70 12.33
C TYR A 318 -11.58 3.28 13.82
N THR A 319 -10.70 3.82 14.63
CA THR A 319 -10.57 3.48 16.07
C THR A 319 -11.42 4.34 17.00
N LYS A 320 -12.29 5.18 16.46
CA LYS A 320 -13.12 6.12 17.23
C LYS A 320 -12.29 7.01 18.16
N GLY A 321 -11.17 7.52 17.64
CA GLY A 321 -10.24 8.40 18.35
C GLY A 321 -9.33 7.72 19.39
N LYS A 322 -9.35 6.39 19.51
CA LYS A 322 -8.52 5.68 20.51
C LYS A 322 -7.06 5.53 20.09
N LYS A 323 -6.81 5.50 18.79
CA LYS A 323 -5.46 5.36 18.21
C LYS A 323 -5.22 6.41 17.14
N GLY A 324 -3.94 6.70 16.89
CA GLY A 324 -3.48 7.68 15.91
C GLY A 324 -1.97 7.60 15.72
N ALA A 325 -1.38 8.68 15.19
CA ALA A 325 0.07 8.83 14.99
C ALA A 325 0.76 7.60 14.34
N PRO A 326 0.19 7.00 13.24
CA PRO A 326 0.67 5.71 12.76
C PRO A 326 1.83 5.80 11.77
N LEU A 327 2.16 6.99 11.23
CA LEU A 327 2.95 7.15 10.01
C LEU A 327 4.37 7.65 10.25
N LEU A 328 5.15 7.79 9.17
CA LEU A 328 6.58 8.15 9.21
C LEU A 328 6.83 9.63 9.56
N PHE A 329 5.88 10.50 9.20
CA PHE A 329 5.96 11.94 9.48
C PHE A 329 4.85 12.36 10.43
N ASP A 330 5.15 13.30 11.30
CA ASP A 330 4.18 13.89 12.22
C ASP A 330 3.19 14.83 11.50
N LYS A 331 2.29 15.48 12.25
CA LYS A 331 1.30 16.43 11.72
C LYS A 331 1.92 17.69 11.08
N ASN A 332 3.20 17.96 11.35
CA ASN A 332 3.96 19.09 10.82
C ASN A 332 4.93 18.68 9.70
N TYR A 333 4.82 17.44 9.21
CA TYR A 333 5.73 16.85 8.22
C TYR A 333 7.18 16.69 8.71
N ALA A 334 7.41 16.70 10.03
CA ALA A 334 8.70 16.35 10.60
C ALA A 334 8.85 14.81 10.67
N PRO A 335 10.04 14.28 10.34
CA PRO A 335 10.27 12.84 10.40
C PRO A 335 10.22 12.33 11.86
N LYS A 336 9.58 11.18 12.06
CA LYS A 336 9.50 10.49 13.35
C LYS A 336 10.62 9.45 13.49
N PRO A 337 10.84 8.85 14.67
CA PRO A 337 11.84 7.78 14.85
C PRO A 337 11.66 6.64 13.83
N ALA A 338 10.42 6.29 13.48
CA ALA A 338 10.12 5.28 12.47
C ALA A 338 10.70 5.61 11.08
N TYR A 339 10.74 6.88 10.68
CA TYR A 339 11.38 7.30 9.44
C TYR A 339 12.87 6.96 9.42
N ALA A 340 13.58 7.28 10.50
CA ALA A 340 15.02 7.03 10.61
C ALA A 340 15.34 5.53 10.49
N VAL A 341 14.58 4.69 11.19
CA VAL A 341 14.81 3.23 11.15
C VAL A 341 14.51 2.63 9.77
N VAL A 342 13.47 3.09 9.07
CA VAL A 342 13.19 2.67 7.69
C VAL A 342 14.32 3.11 6.75
N LEU A 343 14.83 4.34 6.92
CA LEU A 343 15.97 4.85 6.14
C LEU A 343 17.23 4.02 6.39
N ASP A 344 17.56 3.72 7.65
CA ASP A 344 18.72 2.92 8.03
C ASP A 344 18.61 1.50 7.46
N SER A 345 17.42 0.88 7.54
CA SER A 345 17.17 -0.45 6.96
C SER A 345 17.36 -0.45 5.43
N LEU A 346 16.96 0.62 4.76
CA LEU A 346 17.13 0.77 3.31
C LEU A 346 18.59 0.95 2.90
N LEU A 347 19.39 1.63 3.72
CA LEU A 347 20.82 1.79 3.51
C LEU A 347 21.59 0.46 3.60
N LEU A 348 21.08 -0.52 4.34
CA LEU A 348 21.66 -1.85 4.47
C LEU A 348 21.29 -2.79 3.31
N ARG A 349 20.36 -2.39 2.43
CA ARG A 349 20.01 -3.17 1.24
C ARG A 349 21.17 -3.12 0.25
N THR A 350 21.74 -4.27 -0.03
CA THR A 350 22.71 -4.43 -1.15
C THR A 350 21.94 -4.54 -2.47
N PRO A 351 22.40 -3.90 -3.54
CA PRO A 351 21.79 -3.95 -4.87
C PRO A 351 21.65 -5.37 -5.43
#